data_6b97844eb51b850a7850e62a8cb7140f
#
_entry.id   6b97844eb51b850a7850e62a8cb7140f
#
_cell.length_a   1.000
_cell.length_b   1.000
_cell.length_c   1.000
_cell.angle_alpha   90.00
_cell.angle_beta   90.00
_cell.angle_gamma   90.00
#
_symmetry.space_group_name_H-M   'P 1'
#
loop_
_entity.id
_entity.type
_entity.pdbx_description
1 polymer ?
#
loop_
_entity_poly.entity_id
_entity_poly.type
_entity_poly.pdbx_seq_one_letter_code
_entity_poly.pdbx_strand_id
1 'polypeptide(L)'
;MENFKLKYFLGANSCEGFYSVFDKCYLPDGEWRVFIIKGGPGTGKSSFMKYFAAKAADKEIKTLLCPCSSDPDSLDAVILPEKKVVIMDGTAPHTVDPSYPGACEKILNFSEFWNDAAFDADKKEIIETTLLNKALHKTASRYMQAAGQLITDNYKTALACTDREKTLNFAQRLCRKLIPAKSDARPGTEWVRFIGGITPRGVVAFSGTVTASADRTVIINDDYGSASNIIIDYVREYALKNGYGIITLKNPFLPSLFCDHIIIPELNLAFATENCYTHFHSDARRIHARRFVSQKQLHLSRERIKFNKKATKELFLSAAETLSRAKAVHDKLEGYYIKAMDFERLTAFAEKFTKDVLD
;
A
#
# COMPACT_ATOMS: atom_id res chain seq x y z
N MET A 1 0.30 -13.28 -11.73
CA MET A 1 0.79 -12.13 -10.96
C MET A 1 2.32 -12.01 -10.91
N GLU A 2 3.07 -13.07 -11.21
CA GLU A 2 4.54 -13.05 -11.19
C GLU A 2 5.17 -12.16 -12.28
N ASN A 3 4.51 -11.97 -13.40
CA ASN A 3 5.02 -11.17 -14.53
C ASN A 3 4.92 -9.65 -14.35
N PHE A 4 4.20 -9.17 -13.33
CA PHE A 4 4.04 -7.74 -13.09
C PHE A 4 5.10 -7.22 -12.11
N LYS A 5 5.96 -6.31 -12.58
CA LYS A 5 7.07 -5.75 -11.78
C LYS A 5 6.62 -4.71 -10.74
N LEU A 6 5.48 -4.04 -10.96
CA LEU A 6 5.02 -2.93 -10.13
C LEU A 6 3.82 -3.34 -9.28
N LYS A 7 4.05 -3.54 -7.99
CA LYS A 7 3.03 -3.91 -7.00
C LYS A 7 3.00 -2.91 -5.85
N TYR A 8 1.80 -2.46 -5.48
CA TYR A 8 1.57 -1.54 -4.37
C TYR A 8 0.37 -1.99 -3.56
N PHE A 9 0.33 -1.68 -2.27
CA PHE A 9 -0.91 -1.74 -1.51
C PHE A 9 -1.57 -0.35 -1.49
N LEU A 10 -2.90 -0.31 -1.60
CA LEU A 10 -3.73 0.88 -1.38
C LEU A 10 -4.39 0.88 0.00
N GLY A 11 -4.45 -0.26 0.65
CA GLY A 11 -4.89 -0.46 2.02
C GLY A 11 -3.83 -1.22 2.80
N ALA A 12 -3.54 -0.79 4.02
CA ALA A 12 -2.59 -1.45 4.90
C ALA A 12 -3.22 -1.77 6.26
N ASN A 13 -3.03 -3.01 6.72
CA ASN A 13 -3.19 -3.34 8.12
C ASN A 13 -2.04 -2.70 8.89
N SER A 14 -2.31 -1.67 9.68
CA SER A 14 -1.30 -0.87 10.37
C SER A 14 -1.47 -0.87 11.89
N CYS A 15 -0.50 -0.30 12.57
CA CYS A 15 -0.58 -0.09 14.03
C CYS A 15 -1.60 1.00 14.41
N GLU A 16 -2.12 1.74 13.45
CA GLU A 16 -3.15 2.76 13.60
C GLU A 16 -4.55 2.26 13.18
N GLY A 17 -4.67 0.96 12.87
CA GLY A 17 -5.85 0.33 12.29
C GLY A 17 -5.69 0.10 10.79
N PHE A 18 -6.80 -0.13 10.09
CA PHE A 18 -6.76 -0.20 8.64
C PHE A 18 -6.61 1.21 8.05
N TYR A 19 -5.52 1.43 7.32
CA TYR A 19 -5.23 2.72 6.70
C TYR A 19 -5.43 2.62 5.17
N SER A 20 -6.29 3.48 4.63
CA SER A 20 -6.69 3.49 3.22
C SER A 20 -6.15 4.71 2.50
N VAL A 21 -5.66 4.52 1.25
CA VAL A 21 -5.25 5.58 0.33
C VAL A 21 -5.86 5.38 -1.07
N PHE A 22 -7.00 4.73 -1.14
CA PHE A 22 -7.71 4.47 -2.39
C PHE A 22 -8.12 5.77 -3.10
N ASP A 23 -8.50 6.79 -2.33
CA ASP A 23 -8.83 8.14 -2.80
C ASP A 23 -7.64 8.91 -3.38
N LYS A 24 -6.42 8.42 -3.20
CA LYS A 24 -5.16 9.06 -3.60
C LYS A 24 -4.43 8.33 -4.71
N CYS A 25 -5.06 7.34 -5.32
CA CYS A 25 -4.44 6.57 -6.41
C CYS A 25 -4.72 7.14 -7.81
N TYR A 26 -5.64 8.10 -7.93
CA TYR A 26 -5.99 8.83 -9.15
C TYR A 26 -6.20 10.33 -8.83
N LEU A 27 -6.37 11.14 -9.88
CA LEU A 27 -6.69 12.55 -9.75
C LEU A 27 -8.11 12.81 -10.24
N PRO A 28 -8.94 13.53 -9.48
CA PRO A 28 -10.29 13.88 -9.92
C PRO A 28 -10.27 15.10 -10.89
N ASP A 29 -9.51 14.99 -11.98
CA ASP A 29 -9.33 16.03 -13.00
C ASP A 29 -10.29 15.89 -14.19
N GLY A 30 -11.20 14.91 -14.14
CA GLY A 30 -12.12 14.58 -15.22
C GLY A 30 -11.52 13.74 -16.34
N GLU A 31 -10.22 13.50 -16.34
CA GLU A 31 -9.56 12.66 -17.35
C GLU A 31 -9.47 11.19 -16.90
N TRP A 32 -9.48 10.94 -15.59
CA TRP A 32 -9.46 9.58 -15.05
C TRP A 32 -10.82 8.92 -15.16
N ARG A 33 -10.80 7.64 -15.57
CA ARG A 33 -11.96 6.74 -15.54
C ARG A 33 -11.78 5.75 -14.40
N VAL A 34 -12.58 5.90 -13.35
CA VAL A 34 -12.49 5.09 -12.13
C VAL A 34 -13.70 4.19 -12.02
N PHE A 35 -13.47 2.88 -11.93
CA PHE A 35 -14.52 1.88 -11.81
C PHE A 35 -14.44 1.26 -10.40
N ILE A 36 -15.47 1.47 -9.60
CA ILE A 36 -15.58 1.01 -8.22
C ILE A 36 -16.49 -0.21 -8.21
N ILE A 37 -15.94 -1.39 -7.93
CA ILE A 37 -16.69 -2.64 -7.89
C ILE A 37 -17.38 -2.77 -6.52
N LYS A 38 -18.68 -3.01 -6.52
CA LYS A 38 -19.49 -3.37 -5.36
C LYS A 38 -19.95 -4.81 -5.50
N GLY A 39 -19.89 -5.58 -4.41
CA GLY A 39 -20.32 -6.98 -4.38
C GLY A 39 -19.83 -7.68 -3.12
N GLY A 40 -20.37 -8.86 -2.84
CA GLY A 40 -19.95 -9.68 -1.69
C GLY A 40 -18.56 -10.31 -1.86
N PRO A 41 -18.06 -11.02 -0.85
CA PRO A 41 -16.90 -11.88 -0.99
C PRO A 41 -17.20 -13.00 -2.01
N GLY A 42 -16.17 -13.51 -2.70
CA GLY A 42 -16.35 -14.61 -3.66
C GLY A 42 -17.11 -14.27 -4.96
N THR A 43 -17.48 -13.00 -5.18
CA THR A 43 -18.24 -12.58 -6.39
C THR A 43 -17.37 -12.35 -7.62
N GLY A 44 -16.10 -12.77 -7.61
CA GLY A 44 -15.23 -12.71 -8.78
C GLY A 44 -14.54 -11.37 -9.02
N LYS A 45 -14.60 -10.38 -8.08
CA LYS A 45 -13.96 -9.05 -8.21
C LYS A 45 -12.47 -9.14 -8.55
N SER A 46 -11.73 -9.91 -7.76
CA SER A 46 -10.28 -10.10 -7.97
C SER A 46 -9.98 -10.81 -9.29
N SER A 47 -10.78 -11.83 -9.67
CA SER A 47 -10.63 -12.55 -10.94
C SER A 47 -10.89 -11.65 -12.14
N PHE A 48 -11.91 -10.80 -12.07
CA PHE A 48 -12.20 -9.77 -13.06
C PHE A 48 -11.02 -8.79 -13.24
N MET A 49 -10.49 -8.28 -12.12
CA MET A 49 -9.33 -7.37 -12.16
C MET A 49 -8.08 -8.04 -12.70
N LYS A 50 -7.84 -9.32 -12.37
CA LYS A 50 -6.73 -10.11 -12.93
C LYS A 50 -6.87 -10.33 -14.43
N TYR A 51 -8.08 -10.64 -14.90
CA TYR A 51 -8.39 -10.78 -16.33
C TYR A 51 -8.11 -9.47 -17.07
N PHE A 52 -8.64 -8.35 -16.55
CA PHE A 52 -8.41 -7.02 -17.13
C PHE A 52 -6.92 -6.66 -17.19
N ALA A 53 -6.19 -6.90 -16.09
CA ALA A 53 -4.74 -6.65 -16.03
C ALA A 53 -3.95 -7.49 -17.03
N ALA A 54 -4.31 -8.76 -17.22
CA ALA A 54 -3.69 -9.63 -18.21
C ALA A 54 -3.91 -9.10 -19.63
N LYS A 55 -5.16 -8.70 -19.96
CA LYS A 55 -5.48 -8.12 -21.28
C LYS A 55 -4.80 -6.78 -21.54
N ALA A 56 -4.61 -5.97 -20.50
CA ALA A 56 -3.83 -4.73 -20.60
C ALA A 56 -2.33 -5.04 -20.87
N ALA A 57 -1.80 -6.05 -20.18
CA ALA A 57 -0.40 -6.49 -20.40
C ALA A 57 -0.18 -7.10 -21.80
N ASP A 58 -1.16 -7.86 -22.33
CA ASP A 58 -1.12 -8.37 -23.72
C ASP A 58 -1.01 -7.24 -24.76
N LYS A 59 -1.52 -6.04 -24.41
CA LYS A 59 -1.41 -4.81 -25.22
C LYS A 59 -0.20 -3.93 -24.83
N GLU A 60 0.73 -4.44 -24.04
CA GLU A 60 1.93 -3.73 -23.55
C GLU A 60 1.61 -2.44 -22.75
N ILE A 61 0.40 -2.31 -22.22
CA ILE A 61 0.00 -1.15 -21.39
C ILE A 61 0.62 -1.29 -20.01
N LYS A 62 1.29 -0.24 -19.54
CA LYS A 62 1.86 -0.19 -18.19
C LYS A 62 0.79 -0.40 -17.14
N THR A 63 0.92 -1.50 -16.41
CA THR A 63 -0.09 -1.96 -15.43
C THR A 63 0.52 -2.02 -14.04
N LEU A 64 -0.15 -1.38 -13.07
CA LEU A 64 0.18 -1.46 -11.66
C LEU A 64 -0.85 -2.38 -10.99
N LEU A 65 -0.38 -3.38 -10.25
CA LEU A 65 -1.25 -4.24 -9.45
C LEU A 65 -1.26 -3.77 -8.00
N CYS A 66 -2.44 -3.75 -7.42
CA CYS A 66 -2.62 -3.46 -6.00
C CYS A 66 -3.21 -4.69 -5.30
N PRO A 67 -2.37 -5.58 -4.74
CA PRO A 67 -2.82 -6.72 -3.95
C PRO A 67 -3.57 -6.27 -2.69
N CYS A 68 -4.43 -7.16 -2.17
CA CYS A 68 -5.09 -6.97 -0.89
C CYS A 68 -4.13 -7.29 0.27
N SER A 69 -4.06 -6.44 1.29
CA SER A 69 -3.23 -6.70 2.46
C SER A 69 -3.79 -7.82 3.35
N SER A 70 -5.09 -8.13 3.25
CA SER A 70 -5.74 -9.22 3.96
C SER A 70 -5.77 -10.54 3.18
N ASP A 71 -5.54 -10.49 1.86
CA ASP A 71 -5.38 -11.65 0.98
C ASP A 71 -4.42 -11.30 -0.18
N PRO A 72 -3.09 -11.51 -0.01
CA PRO A 72 -2.10 -11.10 -1.02
C PRO A 72 -2.23 -11.78 -2.39
N ASP A 73 -3.05 -12.83 -2.52
CA ASP A 73 -3.36 -13.47 -3.79
C ASP A 73 -4.54 -12.81 -4.51
N SER A 74 -5.32 -11.97 -3.82
CA SER A 74 -6.39 -11.17 -4.39
C SER A 74 -5.89 -9.76 -4.75
N LEU A 75 -6.65 -9.07 -5.62
CA LEU A 75 -6.40 -7.68 -5.98
C LEU A 75 -7.48 -6.79 -5.36
N ASP A 76 -7.03 -5.67 -4.82
CA ASP A 76 -7.86 -4.54 -4.38
C ASP A 76 -8.01 -3.49 -5.49
N ALA A 77 -7.00 -3.38 -6.39
CA ALA A 77 -7.12 -2.52 -7.55
C ALA A 77 -6.14 -2.88 -8.68
N VAL A 78 -6.46 -2.39 -9.88
CA VAL A 78 -5.59 -2.32 -11.05
C VAL A 78 -5.58 -0.89 -11.57
N ILE A 79 -4.38 -0.34 -11.82
CA ILE A 79 -4.20 1.03 -12.28
C ILE A 79 -3.42 1.01 -13.60
N LEU A 80 -3.96 1.67 -14.62
CA LEU A 80 -3.31 1.92 -15.90
C LEU A 80 -3.00 3.42 -16.01
N PRO A 81 -1.81 3.88 -15.57
CA PRO A 81 -1.52 5.31 -15.47
C PRO A 81 -1.57 6.05 -16.81
N GLU A 82 -1.11 5.41 -17.88
CA GLU A 82 -1.05 6.00 -19.23
C GLU A 82 -2.45 6.15 -19.86
N LYS A 83 -3.36 5.24 -19.52
CA LYS A 83 -4.77 5.27 -19.96
C LYS A 83 -5.65 6.07 -19.00
N LYS A 84 -5.12 6.50 -17.84
CA LYS A 84 -5.86 7.13 -16.73
C LYS A 84 -7.08 6.30 -16.29
N VAL A 85 -6.88 4.99 -16.14
CA VAL A 85 -7.92 4.04 -15.74
C VAL A 85 -7.57 3.42 -14.40
N VAL A 86 -8.55 3.36 -13.50
CA VAL A 86 -8.50 2.60 -12.25
C VAL A 86 -9.71 1.68 -12.15
N ILE A 87 -9.47 0.42 -11.81
CA ILE A 87 -10.53 -0.49 -11.36
C ILE A 87 -10.19 -0.87 -9.93
N MET A 88 -11.12 -0.69 -8.99
CA MET A 88 -10.87 -0.96 -7.58
C MET A 88 -12.04 -1.67 -6.90
N ASP A 89 -11.72 -2.47 -5.90
CA ASP A 89 -12.71 -3.02 -4.98
C ASP A 89 -13.16 -1.92 -4.00
N GLY A 90 -14.43 -1.59 -4.01
CA GLY A 90 -15.06 -0.60 -3.11
C GLY A 90 -15.83 -1.23 -1.96
N THR A 91 -15.49 -2.47 -1.55
CA THR A 91 -16.18 -3.17 -0.46
C THR A 91 -15.40 -3.11 0.85
N ALA A 92 -16.04 -3.44 1.98
CA ALA A 92 -15.38 -3.45 3.29
C ALA A 92 -14.15 -4.40 3.30
N PRO A 93 -13.05 -4.04 3.99
CA PRO A 93 -12.91 -2.96 4.98
C PRO A 93 -12.60 -1.57 4.39
N HIS A 94 -12.26 -1.47 3.10
CA HIS A 94 -11.87 -0.24 2.40
C HIS A 94 -13.02 0.34 1.57
N THR A 95 -14.20 0.45 2.17
CA THR A 95 -15.38 0.99 1.47
C THR A 95 -15.05 2.31 0.76
N VAL A 96 -15.15 2.29 -0.56
CA VAL A 96 -14.98 3.46 -1.43
C VAL A 96 -16.30 3.73 -2.10
N ASP A 97 -16.83 4.94 -1.94
CA ASP A 97 -18.01 5.43 -2.65
C ASP A 97 -17.61 6.55 -3.61
N PRO A 98 -18.31 6.71 -4.75
CA PRO A 98 -18.01 7.76 -5.68
C PRO A 98 -18.13 9.15 -5.04
N SER A 99 -17.07 9.96 -5.17
CA SER A 99 -17.07 11.37 -4.78
C SER A 99 -17.58 12.26 -5.92
N TYR A 100 -17.33 11.84 -7.16
CA TYR A 100 -17.73 12.56 -8.39
C TYR A 100 -18.43 11.60 -9.37
N PRO A 101 -19.61 11.05 -8.99
CA PRO A 101 -20.31 10.05 -9.78
C PRO A 101 -20.69 10.60 -11.17
N GLY A 102 -20.38 9.83 -12.21
CA GLY A 102 -20.63 10.23 -13.59
C GLY A 102 -19.60 11.19 -14.19
N ALA A 103 -18.80 11.92 -13.39
CA ALA A 103 -17.72 12.78 -13.88
C ALA A 103 -16.45 11.95 -14.16
N CYS A 104 -15.98 11.20 -13.18
CA CYS A 104 -14.82 10.31 -13.35
C CYS A 104 -15.05 8.91 -12.76
N GLU A 105 -16.07 8.72 -11.93
CA GLU A 105 -16.30 7.49 -11.19
C GLU A 105 -17.59 6.79 -11.60
N LYS A 106 -17.52 5.47 -11.74
CA LYS A 106 -18.65 4.61 -12.08
C LYS A 106 -18.66 3.38 -11.18
N ILE A 107 -19.83 3.04 -10.64
CA ILE A 107 -20.04 1.80 -9.89
C ILE A 107 -20.24 0.65 -10.88
N LEU A 108 -19.54 -0.46 -10.63
CA LEU A 108 -19.80 -1.77 -11.22
C LEU A 108 -20.44 -2.64 -10.14
N ASN A 109 -21.73 -2.93 -10.31
CA ASN A 109 -22.49 -3.67 -9.31
C ASN A 109 -22.47 -5.18 -9.60
N PHE A 110 -21.61 -5.93 -8.91
CA PHE A 110 -21.50 -7.38 -9.09
C PHE A 110 -22.63 -8.16 -8.42
N SER A 111 -23.48 -7.52 -7.61
CA SER A 111 -24.69 -8.17 -7.10
C SER A 111 -25.72 -8.47 -8.18
N GLU A 112 -25.63 -7.84 -9.36
CA GLU A 112 -26.48 -8.14 -10.50
C GLU A 112 -26.25 -9.54 -11.12
N PHE A 113 -25.14 -10.18 -10.74
CA PHE A 113 -24.75 -11.50 -11.24
C PHE A 113 -25.01 -12.63 -10.26
N TRP A 114 -25.69 -12.41 -9.14
CA TRP A 114 -26.07 -13.48 -8.23
C TRP A 114 -27.60 -13.69 -8.18
N ASN A 115 -27.99 -14.86 -7.66
CA ASN A 115 -29.39 -15.18 -7.36
C ASN A 115 -29.64 -14.94 -5.86
N ASP A 116 -30.44 -13.94 -5.51
CA ASP A 116 -30.76 -13.59 -4.11
C ASP A 116 -31.39 -14.75 -3.34
N ALA A 117 -32.23 -15.57 -3.98
CA ALA A 117 -32.88 -16.70 -3.32
C ALA A 117 -31.90 -17.80 -2.89
N ALA A 118 -30.71 -17.86 -3.48
CA ALA A 118 -29.69 -18.81 -3.09
C ALA A 118 -29.13 -18.56 -1.69
N PHE A 119 -29.30 -17.37 -1.12
CA PHE A 119 -28.83 -17.04 0.23
C PHE A 119 -29.83 -17.39 1.33
N ASP A 120 -31.09 -17.70 1.01
CA ASP A 120 -32.15 -17.85 2.03
C ASP A 120 -31.84 -18.90 3.08
N ALA A 121 -31.25 -20.02 2.69
CA ALA A 121 -30.88 -21.10 3.61
C ALA A 121 -29.65 -20.77 4.47
N ASP A 122 -28.75 -19.95 3.97
CA ASP A 122 -27.42 -19.71 4.57
C ASP A 122 -27.31 -18.35 5.31
N LYS A 123 -28.40 -17.57 5.40
CA LYS A 123 -28.41 -16.19 5.96
C LYS A 123 -27.77 -16.11 7.36
N LYS A 124 -28.11 -17.06 8.24
CA LYS A 124 -27.60 -17.09 9.61
C LYS A 124 -26.09 -17.33 9.62
N GLU A 125 -25.65 -18.33 8.88
CA GLU A 125 -24.24 -18.71 8.77
C GLU A 125 -23.40 -17.60 8.15
N ILE A 126 -23.92 -16.89 7.14
CA ILE A 126 -23.28 -15.74 6.52
C ILE A 126 -23.07 -14.62 7.55
N ILE A 127 -24.10 -14.31 8.36
CA ILE A 127 -24.00 -13.28 9.40
C ILE A 127 -22.99 -13.69 10.47
N GLU A 128 -23.08 -14.91 11.02
CA GLU A 128 -22.19 -15.41 12.05
C GLU A 128 -20.74 -15.47 11.57
N THR A 129 -20.49 -15.95 10.35
CA THR A 129 -19.16 -16.01 9.74
C THR A 129 -18.58 -14.61 9.51
N THR A 130 -19.42 -13.66 9.08
CA THR A 130 -19.02 -12.24 8.91
C THR A 130 -18.63 -11.61 10.26
N LEU A 131 -19.40 -11.87 11.32
CA LEU A 131 -19.10 -11.36 12.69
C LEU A 131 -17.80 -11.95 13.22
N LEU A 132 -17.57 -13.26 13.02
CA LEU A 132 -16.31 -13.91 13.41
C LEU A 132 -15.12 -13.33 12.66
N ASN A 133 -15.24 -13.12 11.34
CA ASN A 133 -14.19 -12.49 10.54
C ASN A 133 -13.82 -11.10 11.07
N LYS A 134 -14.83 -10.25 11.34
CA LYS A 134 -14.63 -8.91 11.94
C LYS A 134 -13.95 -8.98 13.32
N ALA A 135 -14.31 -9.95 14.15
CA ALA A 135 -13.71 -10.14 15.49
C ALA A 135 -12.23 -10.51 15.40
N LEU A 136 -11.85 -11.38 14.44
CA LEU A 136 -10.46 -11.75 14.17
C LEU A 136 -9.64 -10.55 13.69
N HIS A 137 -10.14 -9.77 12.72
CA HIS A 137 -9.47 -8.53 12.30
C HIS A 137 -9.28 -7.54 13.44
N LYS A 138 -10.28 -7.38 14.32
CA LYS A 138 -10.17 -6.54 15.51
C LYS A 138 -9.10 -7.04 16.48
N THR A 139 -8.96 -8.36 16.63
CA THR A 139 -7.92 -8.97 17.48
C THR A 139 -6.52 -8.74 16.88
N ALA A 140 -6.35 -8.97 15.59
CA ALA A 140 -5.08 -8.69 14.90
C ALA A 140 -4.68 -7.21 15.04
N SER A 141 -5.64 -6.28 14.88
CA SER A 141 -5.41 -4.85 15.07
C SER A 141 -4.88 -4.51 16.46
N ARG A 142 -5.35 -5.19 17.52
CA ARG A 142 -4.85 -4.96 18.89
C ARG A 142 -3.38 -5.36 19.04
N TYR A 143 -2.94 -6.48 18.46
CA TYR A 143 -1.53 -6.86 18.44
C TYR A 143 -0.68 -5.81 17.70
N MET A 144 -1.16 -5.34 16.55
CA MET A 144 -0.47 -4.30 15.78
C MET A 144 -0.38 -2.98 16.53
N GLN A 145 -1.46 -2.56 17.22
CA GLN A 145 -1.45 -1.34 18.02
C GLN A 145 -0.42 -1.40 19.16
N ALA A 146 -0.33 -2.55 19.87
CA ALA A 146 0.69 -2.76 20.89
C ALA A 146 2.12 -2.68 20.29
N ALA A 147 2.34 -3.29 19.13
CA ALA A 147 3.61 -3.20 18.41
C ALA A 147 3.97 -1.75 18.03
N GLY A 148 2.97 -0.96 17.61
CA GLY A 148 3.15 0.44 17.24
C GLY A 148 3.70 1.31 18.37
N GLN A 149 3.29 1.05 19.62
CA GLN A 149 3.84 1.77 20.79
C GLN A 149 5.34 1.47 20.97
N LEU A 150 5.76 0.23 20.77
CA LEU A 150 7.16 -0.17 20.88
C LEU A 150 8.02 0.38 19.75
N ILE A 151 7.50 0.41 18.52
CA ILE A 151 8.16 1.04 17.36
C ILE A 151 8.32 2.54 17.62
N THR A 152 7.25 3.20 18.09
CA THR A 152 7.26 4.63 18.41
C THR A 152 8.27 4.96 19.53
N ASP A 153 8.40 4.12 20.55
CA ASP A 153 9.41 4.30 21.61
C ASP A 153 10.83 4.19 21.07
N ASN A 154 11.11 3.20 20.21
CA ASN A 154 12.40 3.07 19.56
C ASN A 154 12.73 4.27 18.68
N TYR A 155 11.75 4.74 17.88
CA TYR A 155 11.90 5.94 17.07
C TYR A 155 12.23 7.19 17.91
N LYS A 156 11.43 7.47 18.95
CA LYS A 156 11.65 8.61 19.84
C LYS A 156 13.04 8.56 20.52
N THR A 157 13.44 7.36 20.96
CA THR A 157 14.76 7.13 21.55
C THR A 157 15.89 7.43 20.57
N ALA A 158 15.78 6.95 19.33
CA ALA A 158 16.78 7.22 18.30
C ALA A 158 16.76 8.68 17.84
N LEU A 159 15.58 9.29 17.72
CA LEU A 159 15.43 10.70 17.36
C LEU A 159 16.08 11.63 18.38
N ALA A 160 15.97 11.35 19.69
CA ALA A 160 16.64 12.11 20.74
C ALA A 160 18.18 12.05 20.65
N CYS A 161 18.72 11.00 19.98
CA CYS A 161 20.14 10.83 19.71
C CYS A 161 20.56 11.36 18.33
N THR A 162 19.61 11.91 17.53
CA THR A 162 19.85 12.33 16.14
C THR A 162 20.22 13.81 16.08
N ASP A 163 21.31 14.14 15.41
CA ASP A 163 21.68 15.50 15.06
C ASP A 163 20.80 16.00 13.92
N ARG A 164 19.69 16.66 14.28
CA ARG A 164 18.67 17.13 13.34
C ARG A 164 19.22 18.16 12.35
N GLU A 165 20.04 19.10 12.83
CA GLU A 165 20.61 20.16 11.97
C GLU A 165 21.54 19.57 10.91
N LYS A 166 22.46 18.70 11.31
CA LYS A 166 23.36 17.98 10.39
C LYS A 166 22.58 17.15 9.36
N THR A 167 21.48 16.52 9.79
CA THR A 167 20.63 15.70 8.92
C THR A 167 19.92 16.58 7.88
N LEU A 168 19.32 17.70 8.29
CA LEU A 168 18.66 18.66 7.40
C LEU A 168 19.65 19.28 6.41
N ASN A 169 20.83 19.73 6.90
CA ASN A 169 21.86 20.27 6.04
C ASN A 169 22.35 19.25 5.00
N PHE A 170 22.37 17.98 5.35
CA PHE A 170 22.68 16.90 4.41
C PHE A 170 21.54 16.74 3.39
N ALA A 171 20.27 16.69 3.82
CA ALA A 171 19.11 16.57 2.93
C ALA A 171 19.05 17.71 1.91
N GLN A 172 19.29 18.95 2.35
CA GLN A 172 19.36 20.12 1.47
C GLN A 172 20.39 19.98 0.35
N ARG A 173 21.63 19.60 0.72
CA ARG A 173 22.70 19.38 -0.27
C ARG A 173 22.37 18.23 -1.22
N LEU A 174 21.76 17.16 -0.70
CA LEU A 174 21.33 16.01 -1.49
C LEU A 174 20.29 16.40 -2.53
N CYS A 175 19.25 17.13 -2.10
CA CYS A 175 18.18 17.61 -3.00
C CYS A 175 18.73 18.54 -4.08
N ARG A 176 19.49 19.58 -3.71
CA ARG A 176 20.10 20.49 -4.69
C ARG A 176 20.96 19.80 -5.73
N LYS A 177 21.61 18.68 -5.35
CA LYS A 177 22.45 17.90 -6.27
C LYS A 177 21.64 17.01 -7.20
N LEU A 178 20.52 16.44 -6.75
CA LEU A 178 19.81 15.37 -7.46
C LEU A 178 18.48 15.79 -8.07
N ILE A 179 17.87 16.86 -7.58
CA ILE A 179 16.57 17.38 -8.01
C ILE A 179 16.77 18.81 -8.53
N PRO A 180 16.88 19.00 -9.84
CA PRO A 180 16.99 20.34 -10.43
C PRO A 180 15.81 21.22 -10.06
N ALA A 181 16.06 22.49 -9.77
CA ALA A 181 14.97 23.48 -9.59
C ALA A 181 14.35 23.80 -10.96
N LYS A 182 13.01 23.86 -11.01
CA LYS A 182 12.28 24.35 -12.18
C LYS A 182 11.94 25.82 -11.98
N SER A 183 12.09 26.65 -13.00
CA SER A 183 11.58 28.02 -13.01
C SER A 183 10.05 27.99 -13.10
N ASP A 184 9.39 28.88 -12.37
CA ASP A 184 7.93 29.07 -12.41
C ASP A 184 7.08 27.80 -12.15
N ALA A 185 7.61 26.88 -11.34
CA ALA A 185 6.94 25.63 -11.04
C ALA A 185 5.67 25.85 -10.20
N ARG A 186 4.53 25.35 -10.69
CA ARG A 186 3.37 25.09 -9.85
C ARG A 186 3.66 23.92 -8.92
N PRO A 187 3.02 23.85 -7.75
CA PRO A 187 3.19 22.69 -6.85
C PRO A 187 2.98 21.38 -7.60
N GLY A 188 3.86 20.42 -7.36
CA GLY A 188 3.80 19.10 -7.97
C GLY A 188 2.62 18.28 -7.46
N THR A 189 2.31 17.21 -8.16
CA THR A 189 1.23 16.27 -7.79
C THR A 189 1.78 15.15 -6.93
N GLU A 190 0.99 14.67 -5.96
CA GLU A 190 1.36 13.57 -5.09
C GLU A 190 0.39 12.40 -5.19
N TRP A 191 0.92 11.21 -5.51
CA TRP A 191 0.22 9.94 -5.38
C TRP A 191 0.73 9.19 -4.16
N VAL A 192 -0.20 8.67 -3.34
CA VAL A 192 0.17 7.98 -2.10
C VAL A 192 -0.12 6.49 -2.23
N ARG A 193 0.84 5.65 -1.80
CA ARG A 193 0.74 4.18 -1.85
C ARG A 193 1.56 3.57 -0.72
N PHE A 194 1.53 2.22 -0.65
CA PHE A 194 2.41 1.42 0.20
C PHE A 194 3.13 0.38 -0.65
N ILE A 195 4.36 0.03 -0.29
CA ILE A 195 5.03 -1.16 -0.82
C ILE A 195 5.08 -2.31 0.19
N GLY A 196 4.64 -2.08 1.41
CA GLY A 196 4.64 -3.08 2.48
C GLY A 196 3.35 -3.09 3.27
N GLY A 197 3.17 -4.15 4.05
CA GLY A 197 2.01 -4.34 4.93
C GLY A 197 2.15 -5.56 5.82
N ILE A 198 1.31 -5.64 6.84
CA ILE A 198 1.12 -6.84 7.66
C ILE A 198 0.01 -7.66 7.01
N THR A 199 0.33 -8.89 6.62
CA THR A 199 -0.53 -9.80 5.88
C THR A 199 -0.67 -11.12 6.64
N PRO A 200 -1.56 -12.05 6.21
CA PRO A 200 -1.59 -13.42 6.71
C PRO A 200 -0.25 -14.18 6.59
N ARG A 201 0.64 -13.73 5.72
CA ARG A 201 1.98 -14.29 5.51
C ARG A 201 3.08 -13.60 6.33
N GLY A 202 2.72 -12.72 7.25
CA GLY A 202 3.64 -11.86 7.98
C GLY A 202 3.83 -10.50 7.33
N VAL A 203 4.95 -9.85 7.65
CA VAL A 203 5.32 -8.57 7.02
C VAL A 203 5.81 -8.84 5.59
N VAL A 204 5.16 -8.21 4.63
CA VAL A 204 5.52 -8.28 3.20
C VAL A 204 5.97 -6.91 2.73
N ALA A 205 7.03 -6.86 1.90
CA ALA A 205 7.50 -5.63 1.25
C ALA A 205 7.84 -5.90 -0.22
N PHE A 206 7.28 -5.11 -1.12
CA PHE A 206 7.54 -5.13 -2.57
C PHE A 206 8.71 -4.19 -2.92
N SER A 207 9.87 -4.38 -2.28
CA SER A 207 11.04 -3.49 -2.48
C SER A 207 11.50 -3.44 -3.95
N GLY A 208 11.33 -4.52 -4.70
CA GLY A 208 11.59 -4.56 -6.14
C GLY A 208 10.76 -3.55 -6.95
N THR A 209 9.61 -3.13 -6.45
CA THR A 209 8.79 -2.08 -7.09
C THR A 209 9.53 -0.74 -7.14
N VAL A 210 10.22 -0.36 -6.06
CA VAL A 210 10.97 0.91 -6.00
C VAL A 210 12.11 0.91 -7.01
N THR A 211 12.89 -0.17 -7.04
CA THR A 211 14.04 -0.29 -7.97
C THR A 211 13.60 -0.47 -9.43
N ALA A 212 12.41 -1.05 -9.68
CA ALA A 212 11.84 -1.14 -11.02
C ALA A 212 11.18 0.17 -11.49
N SER A 213 10.93 1.11 -10.56
CA SER A 213 10.29 2.40 -10.87
C SER A 213 11.28 3.53 -11.14
N ALA A 214 12.59 3.33 -10.89
CA ALA A 214 13.61 4.35 -11.06
C ALA A 214 14.99 3.73 -11.27
N ASP A 215 15.73 4.18 -12.29
CA ASP A 215 17.09 3.70 -12.58
C ASP A 215 18.09 4.14 -11.51
N ARG A 216 17.82 5.28 -10.85
CA ARG A 216 18.67 5.81 -9.80
C ARG A 216 17.93 5.76 -8.46
N THR A 217 18.49 4.98 -7.53
CA THR A 217 17.94 4.88 -6.17
C THR A 217 18.98 5.31 -5.15
N VAL A 218 18.58 6.15 -4.20
CA VAL A 218 19.34 6.51 -3.02
C VAL A 218 18.76 5.79 -1.82
N ILE A 219 19.48 4.86 -1.22
CA ILE A 219 19.01 4.07 -0.09
C ILE A 219 19.54 4.71 1.21
N ILE A 220 18.64 4.92 2.17
CA ILE A 220 18.95 5.40 3.52
C ILE A 220 18.77 4.21 4.46
N ASN A 221 19.89 3.68 4.97
CA ASN A 221 19.87 2.56 5.92
C ASN A 221 19.65 3.10 7.33
N ASP A 222 18.43 2.92 7.84
CA ASP A 222 17.97 3.43 9.16
C ASP A 222 16.91 2.52 9.79
N ASP A 223 17.32 1.73 10.74
CA ASP A 223 16.46 0.78 11.47
C ASP A 223 15.35 1.43 12.30
N TYR A 224 15.49 2.71 12.64
CA TYR A 224 14.57 3.40 13.55
C TYR A 224 13.79 4.52 12.88
N GLY A 225 14.11 4.88 11.67
CA GLY A 225 13.47 5.96 10.94
C GLY A 225 13.87 7.37 11.37
N SER A 226 14.80 7.51 12.34
CA SER A 226 15.08 8.79 13.00
C SER A 226 15.76 9.84 12.11
N ALA A 227 16.65 9.42 11.24
CA ALA A 227 17.31 10.29 10.28
C ALA A 227 16.65 10.19 8.89
N SER A 228 16.21 8.98 8.50
CA SER A 228 15.58 8.76 7.19
C SER A 228 14.30 9.56 7.04
N ASN A 229 13.42 9.62 8.06
CA ASN A 229 12.20 10.41 7.97
C ASN A 229 12.49 11.89 7.76
N ILE A 230 13.48 12.47 8.44
CA ILE A 230 13.88 13.86 8.23
C ILE A 230 14.35 14.09 6.78
N ILE A 231 15.12 13.15 6.23
CA ILE A 231 15.62 13.25 4.85
C ILE A 231 14.48 13.07 3.84
N ILE A 232 13.66 12.05 4.01
CA ILE A 232 12.54 11.72 3.10
C ILE A 232 11.48 12.82 3.09
N ASP A 233 11.11 13.36 4.26
CA ASP A 233 10.16 14.48 4.35
C ASP A 233 10.71 15.70 3.63
N TYR A 234 12.00 16.02 3.83
CA TYR A 234 12.63 17.14 3.12
C TYR A 234 12.65 16.92 1.59
N VAL A 235 12.98 15.72 1.14
CA VAL A 235 12.95 15.35 -0.29
C VAL A 235 11.55 15.52 -0.87
N ARG A 236 10.53 15.04 -0.15
CA ARG A 236 9.11 15.15 -0.53
C ARG A 236 8.70 16.61 -0.73
N GLU A 237 8.92 17.44 0.29
CA GLU A 237 8.58 18.88 0.25
C GLU A 237 9.35 19.61 -0.84
N TYR A 238 10.64 19.33 -0.97
CA TYR A 238 11.49 19.95 -1.99
C TYR A 238 11.05 19.59 -3.40
N ALA A 239 10.76 18.33 -3.68
CA ALA A 239 10.30 17.87 -4.99
C ALA A 239 8.94 18.50 -5.37
N LEU A 240 7.97 18.47 -4.45
CA LEU A 240 6.64 19.09 -4.66
C LEU A 240 6.75 20.58 -4.90
N LYS A 241 7.55 21.31 -4.10
CA LYS A 241 7.77 22.74 -4.26
C LYS A 241 8.38 23.11 -5.61
N ASN A 242 9.21 22.23 -6.17
CA ASN A 242 9.84 22.42 -7.49
C ASN A 242 8.98 21.84 -8.64
N GLY A 243 7.69 21.52 -8.41
CA GLY A 243 6.74 21.14 -9.44
C GLY A 243 6.90 19.72 -9.97
N TYR A 244 7.56 18.84 -9.23
CA TYR A 244 7.67 17.43 -9.61
C TYR A 244 6.47 16.62 -9.12
N GLY A 245 5.90 15.80 -10.01
CA GLY A 245 4.98 14.75 -9.60
C GLY A 245 5.75 13.65 -8.86
N ILE A 246 5.24 13.23 -7.70
CA ILE A 246 5.90 12.23 -6.87
C ILE A 246 4.95 11.09 -6.48
N ILE A 247 5.54 9.91 -6.23
CA ILE A 247 4.86 8.80 -5.57
C ILE A 247 5.44 8.68 -4.16
N THR A 248 4.61 9.01 -3.18
CA THR A 248 4.92 8.88 -1.75
C THR A 248 4.53 7.50 -1.28
N LEU A 249 5.49 6.76 -0.74
CA LEU A 249 5.29 5.42 -0.20
C LEU A 249 5.36 5.51 1.32
N LYS A 250 4.20 5.42 1.94
CA LYS A 250 4.06 5.54 3.39
C LYS A 250 4.62 4.34 4.13
N ASN A 251 5.04 4.59 5.38
CA ASN A 251 5.39 3.50 6.30
C ASN A 251 4.16 2.64 6.58
N PRO A 252 4.22 1.31 6.41
CA PRO A 252 3.06 0.46 6.55
C PRO A 252 2.60 0.26 8.01
N PHE A 253 3.45 0.58 8.99
CA PHE A 253 3.14 0.39 10.41
C PHE A 253 2.57 1.65 11.06
N LEU A 254 3.12 2.82 10.75
CA LEU A 254 2.75 4.14 11.29
C LEU A 254 2.55 5.13 10.13
N PRO A 255 1.52 4.92 9.29
CA PRO A 255 1.35 5.66 8.05
C PRO A 255 0.99 7.14 8.22
N SER A 256 0.39 7.54 9.36
CA SER A 256 0.12 8.94 9.64
C SER A 256 1.38 9.72 9.99
N LEU A 257 2.39 9.05 10.54
CA LEU A 257 3.61 9.69 11.05
C LEU A 257 4.75 9.68 10.03
N PHE A 258 4.87 8.63 9.20
CA PHE A 258 6.09 8.40 8.42
C PHE A 258 5.84 8.10 6.95
N CYS A 259 6.79 8.57 6.15
CA CYS A 259 6.99 8.21 4.76
C CYS A 259 8.35 7.50 4.62
N ASP A 260 8.36 6.31 4.05
CA ASP A 260 9.60 5.53 3.93
C ASP A 260 10.31 5.75 2.60
N HIS A 261 9.57 6.04 1.52
CA HIS A 261 10.17 6.16 0.20
C HIS A 261 9.47 7.23 -0.64
N ILE A 262 10.24 7.85 -1.55
CA ILE A 262 9.74 8.79 -2.56
C ILE A 262 10.27 8.34 -3.93
N ILE A 263 9.39 8.28 -4.91
CA ILE A 263 9.76 8.10 -6.32
C ILE A 263 9.41 9.39 -7.06
N ILE A 264 10.35 9.89 -7.85
CA ILE A 264 10.17 11.06 -8.74
C ILE A 264 10.29 10.53 -10.18
N PRO A 265 9.16 10.15 -10.82
CA PRO A 265 9.20 9.46 -12.12
C PRO A 265 9.89 10.28 -13.21
N GLU A 266 9.63 11.59 -13.27
CA GLU A 266 10.21 12.50 -14.25
C GLU A 266 11.74 12.55 -14.21
N LEU A 267 12.34 12.34 -13.02
CA LEU A 267 13.79 12.30 -12.84
C LEU A 267 14.37 10.89 -12.88
N ASN A 268 13.52 9.87 -13.04
CA ASN A 268 13.90 8.47 -12.90
C ASN A 268 14.73 8.21 -11.62
N LEU A 269 14.25 8.79 -10.49
CA LEU A 269 14.96 8.87 -9.21
C LEU A 269 14.08 8.41 -8.07
N ALA A 270 14.62 7.56 -7.20
CA ALA A 270 13.98 7.16 -5.96
C ALA A 270 14.86 7.41 -4.75
N PHE A 271 14.22 7.72 -3.62
CA PHE A 271 14.81 7.73 -2.28
C PHE A 271 14.08 6.69 -1.45
N ALA A 272 14.82 5.82 -0.78
CA ALA A 272 14.24 4.69 -0.09
C ALA A 272 14.88 4.45 1.28
N THR A 273 14.07 4.17 2.29
CA THR A 273 14.54 3.74 3.61
C THR A 273 14.70 2.23 3.63
N GLU A 274 15.86 1.75 4.01
CA GLU A 274 16.16 0.34 4.26
C GLU A 274 16.21 0.09 5.77
N ASN A 275 15.47 -0.92 6.23
CA ASN A 275 15.39 -1.31 7.64
C ASN A 275 15.19 -2.83 7.77
N CYS A 276 14.94 -3.35 8.98
CA CYS A 276 14.75 -4.79 9.22
C CYS A 276 13.52 -5.39 8.54
N TYR A 277 12.62 -4.61 7.98
CA TYR A 277 11.40 -5.06 7.29
C TYR A 277 11.46 -4.87 5.77
N THR A 278 12.30 -3.95 5.30
CA THR A 278 12.42 -3.62 3.87
C THR A 278 13.89 -3.62 3.47
N HIS A 279 14.28 -4.55 2.62
CA HIS A 279 15.64 -4.71 2.11
C HIS A 279 15.69 -4.49 0.60
N PHE A 280 16.78 -3.87 0.11
CA PHE A 280 17.01 -3.62 -1.30
C PHE A 280 18.25 -4.38 -1.77
N HIS A 281 18.05 -5.30 -2.71
CA HIS A 281 19.13 -6.04 -3.38
C HIS A 281 19.59 -5.25 -4.62
N SER A 282 20.42 -4.24 -4.42
CA SER A 282 20.96 -3.40 -5.50
C SER A 282 22.29 -2.78 -5.10
N ASP A 283 23.10 -2.40 -6.08
CA ASP A 283 24.36 -1.65 -5.90
C ASP A 283 24.14 -0.14 -5.70
N ALA A 284 22.91 0.25 -5.40
CA ALA A 284 22.53 1.64 -5.20
C ALA A 284 23.32 2.30 -4.06
N ARG A 285 23.53 3.62 -4.18
CA ARG A 285 24.21 4.41 -3.16
C ARG A 285 23.51 4.30 -1.83
N ARG A 286 24.24 3.86 -0.77
CA ARG A 286 23.73 3.76 0.59
C ARG A 286 24.24 4.91 1.47
N ILE A 287 23.31 5.47 2.26
CA ILE A 287 23.54 6.49 3.27
C ILE A 287 23.18 5.86 4.61
N HIS A 288 24.18 5.69 5.49
CA HIS A 288 23.92 5.10 6.80
C HIS A 288 23.51 6.17 7.81
N ALA A 289 22.35 6.00 8.45
CA ALA A 289 21.80 6.90 9.48
C ALA A 289 22.75 7.10 10.67
N ARG A 290 23.62 6.12 10.99
CA ARG A 290 24.66 6.22 12.04
C ARG A 290 25.55 7.45 11.90
N ARG A 291 25.62 8.10 10.73
CA ARG A 291 26.35 9.35 10.50
C ARG A 291 25.72 10.54 11.22
N PHE A 292 24.45 10.45 11.51
CA PHE A 292 23.61 11.50 12.08
C PHE A 292 23.20 11.20 13.52
N VAL A 293 23.39 9.97 13.98
CA VAL A 293 22.93 9.47 15.29
C VAL A 293 24.14 9.26 16.21
N SER A 294 24.07 9.82 17.43
CA SER A 294 25.06 9.59 18.48
C SER A 294 24.98 8.15 18.97
N GLN A 295 25.89 7.31 18.49
CA GLN A 295 25.95 5.90 18.87
C GLN A 295 26.18 5.70 20.37
N LYS A 296 26.97 6.58 21.00
CA LYS A 296 27.24 6.55 22.45
C LYS A 296 25.95 6.74 23.25
N GLN A 297 25.13 7.72 22.89
CA GLN A 297 23.86 7.99 23.57
C GLN A 297 22.84 6.87 23.31
N LEU A 298 22.72 6.42 22.05
CA LEU A 298 21.80 5.35 21.67
C LEU A 298 22.13 4.04 22.41
N HIS A 299 23.41 3.76 22.64
CA HIS A 299 23.86 2.58 23.37
C HIS A 299 23.33 2.51 24.81
N LEU A 300 23.09 3.65 25.46
CA LEU A 300 22.52 3.69 26.83
C LEU A 300 21.10 3.09 26.89
N SER A 301 20.37 3.08 25.78
CA SER A 301 19.02 2.51 25.66
C SER A 301 19.01 1.12 24.99
N ARG A 302 20.16 0.49 24.78
CA ARG A 302 20.31 -0.75 24.00
C ARG A 302 19.40 -1.88 24.46
N GLU A 303 19.30 -2.13 25.76
CA GLU A 303 18.52 -3.25 26.29
C GLU A 303 17.02 -3.00 26.08
N ARG A 304 16.54 -1.75 26.27
CA ARG A 304 15.15 -1.37 25.98
C ARG A 304 14.84 -1.53 24.50
N ILE A 305 15.68 -1.04 23.62
CA ILE A 305 15.52 -1.17 22.17
C ILE A 305 15.49 -2.64 21.74
N LYS A 306 16.36 -3.47 22.30
CA LYS A 306 16.41 -4.91 22.02
C LYS A 306 15.13 -5.61 22.47
N PHE A 307 14.64 -5.30 23.67
CA PHE A 307 13.35 -5.80 24.16
C PHE A 307 12.22 -5.39 23.21
N ASN A 308 12.10 -4.10 22.88
CA ASN A 308 11.06 -3.58 22.00
C ASN A 308 11.09 -4.27 20.62
N LYS A 309 12.26 -4.45 20.00
CA LYS A 309 12.40 -5.17 18.73
C LYS A 309 11.89 -6.61 18.83
N LYS A 310 12.26 -7.34 19.90
CA LYS A 310 11.82 -8.72 20.12
C LYS A 310 10.31 -8.77 20.31
N ALA A 311 9.75 -7.96 21.19
CA ALA A 311 8.33 -7.93 21.47
C ALA A 311 7.51 -7.51 20.24
N THR A 312 7.96 -6.53 19.47
CA THR A 312 7.34 -6.13 18.19
C THR A 312 7.26 -7.30 17.22
N LYS A 313 8.35 -8.07 17.08
CA LYS A 313 8.37 -9.25 16.20
C LYS A 313 7.33 -10.29 16.63
N GLU A 314 7.23 -10.61 17.90
CA GLU A 314 6.25 -11.58 18.44
C GLU A 314 4.81 -11.07 18.23
N LEU A 315 4.56 -9.78 18.45
CA LEU A 315 3.25 -9.17 18.21
C LEU A 315 2.85 -9.21 16.73
N PHE A 316 3.79 -8.97 15.81
CA PHE A 316 3.53 -9.08 14.37
C PHE A 316 3.27 -10.53 13.93
N LEU A 317 3.96 -11.50 14.49
CA LEU A 317 3.69 -12.92 14.25
C LEU A 317 2.27 -13.29 14.72
N SER A 318 1.89 -12.89 15.95
CA SER A 318 0.54 -13.12 16.47
C SER A 318 -0.55 -12.42 15.64
N ALA A 319 -0.26 -11.21 15.14
CA ALA A 319 -1.16 -10.52 14.22
C ALA A 319 -1.33 -11.28 12.90
N ALA A 320 -0.23 -11.74 12.30
CA ALA A 320 -0.24 -12.50 11.04
C ALA A 320 -0.99 -13.82 11.17
N GLU A 321 -0.78 -14.57 12.26
CA GLU A 321 -1.51 -15.82 12.55
C GLU A 321 -3.02 -15.54 12.69
N THR A 322 -3.37 -14.45 13.38
CA THR A 322 -4.78 -14.05 13.53
C THR A 322 -5.40 -13.65 12.19
N LEU A 323 -4.66 -12.92 11.33
CA LEU A 323 -5.07 -12.59 9.98
C LEU A 323 -5.19 -13.83 9.09
N SER A 324 -4.33 -14.84 9.27
CA SER A 324 -4.43 -16.12 8.56
C SER A 324 -5.73 -16.86 8.93
N ARG A 325 -6.11 -16.84 10.20
CA ARG A 325 -7.40 -17.38 10.65
C ARG A 325 -8.57 -16.57 10.09
N ALA A 326 -8.46 -15.25 10.04
CA ALA A 326 -9.47 -14.39 9.43
C ALA A 326 -9.64 -14.72 7.94
N LYS A 327 -8.53 -14.94 7.21
CA LYS A 327 -8.59 -15.37 5.81
C LYS A 327 -9.31 -16.71 5.66
N ALA A 328 -9.03 -17.70 6.47
CA ALA A 328 -9.72 -18.99 6.41
C ALA A 328 -11.24 -18.86 6.65
N VAL A 329 -11.66 -17.97 7.56
CA VAL A 329 -13.07 -17.64 7.81
C VAL A 329 -13.67 -16.89 6.60
N HIS A 330 -12.90 -16.00 5.96
CA HIS A 330 -13.30 -15.29 4.76
C HIS A 330 -13.49 -16.26 3.58
N ASP A 331 -12.59 -17.23 3.40
CA ASP A 331 -12.70 -18.24 2.34
C ASP A 331 -13.97 -19.10 2.51
N LYS A 332 -14.35 -19.40 3.76
CA LYS A 332 -15.63 -20.05 4.05
C LYS A 332 -16.80 -19.15 3.63
N LEU A 333 -16.73 -17.87 3.95
CA LEU A 333 -17.76 -16.88 3.59
C LEU A 333 -17.91 -16.75 2.07
N GLU A 334 -16.81 -16.74 1.31
CA GLU A 334 -16.83 -16.74 -0.15
C GLU A 334 -17.61 -17.93 -0.72
N GLY A 335 -17.52 -19.10 -0.10
CA GLY A 335 -18.22 -20.31 -0.54
C GLY A 335 -19.74 -20.17 -0.61
N TYR A 336 -20.36 -19.32 0.22
CA TYR A 336 -21.79 -19.04 0.13
C TYR A 336 -22.14 -18.20 -1.10
N TYR A 337 -21.32 -17.19 -1.40
CA TYR A 337 -21.55 -16.31 -2.54
C TYR A 337 -21.23 -16.97 -3.87
N ILE A 338 -20.16 -17.77 -3.94
CA ILE A 338 -19.77 -18.51 -5.15
C ILE A 338 -20.91 -19.38 -5.68
N LYS A 339 -21.66 -20.04 -4.78
CA LYS A 339 -22.81 -20.88 -5.16
C LYS A 339 -23.97 -20.09 -5.79
N ALA A 340 -24.08 -18.81 -5.42
CA ALA A 340 -25.15 -17.95 -5.89
C ALA A 340 -24.83 -17.22 -7.21
N MET A 341 -23.54 -17.19 -7.61
CA MET A 341 -23.07 -16.40 -8.74
C MET A 341 -23.34 -17.06 -10.10
N ASP A 342 -23.76 -16.24 -11.06
CA ASP A 342 -23.75 -16.53 -12.48
C ASP A 342 -22.43 -16.07 -13.12
N PHE A 343 -21.43 -16.95 -13.06
CA PHE A 343 -20.10 -16.64 -13.60
C PHE A 343 -20.05 -16.58 -15.13
N GLU A 344 -21.00 -17.17 -15.84
CA GLU A 344 -21.07 -17.06 -17.31
C GLU A 344 -21.43 -15.64 -17.71
N ARG A 345 -22.48 -15.06 -17.09
CA ARG A 345 -22.84 -13.66 -17.31
C ARG A 345 -21.74 -12.70 -16.89
N LEU A 346 -21.08 -12.96 -15.76
CA LEU A 346 -19.94 -12.13 -15.29
C LEU A 346 -18.78 -12.19 -16.28
N THR A 347 -18.47 -13.36 -16.84
CA THR A 347 -17.39 -13.54 -17.82
C THR A 347 -17.71 -12.76 -19.11
N ALA A 348 -18.93 -12.89 -19.64
CA ALA A 348 -19.34 -12.12 -20.82
C ALA A 348 -19.30 -10.60 -20.58
N PHE A 349 -19.68 -10.15 -19.36
CA PHE A 349 -19.53 -8.75 -18.97
C PHE A 349 -18.06 -8.34 -18.92
N ALA A 350 -17.17 -9.16 -18.33
CA ALA A 350 -15.74 -8.88 -18.21
C ALA A 350 -15.08 -8.73 -19.58
N GLU A 351 -15.40 -9.59 -20.54
CA GLU A 351 -14.88 -9.54 -21.91
C GLU A 351 -15.30 -8.25 -22.61
N LYS A 352 -16.60 -7.95 -22.58
CA LYS A 352 -17.15 -6.73 -23.18
C LYS A 352 -16.54 -5.47 -22.55
N PHE A 353 -16.59 -5.37 -21.21
CA PHE A 353 -16.04 -4.24 -20.46
C PHE A 353 -14.56 -4.02 -20.77
N THR A 354 -13.78 -5.10 -20.78
CA THR A 354 -12.34 -5.02 -21.03
C THR A 354 -12.04 -4.49 -22.43
N LYS A 355 -12.78 -4.95 -23.44
CA LYS A 355 -12.69 -4.45 -24.79
C LYS A 355 -13.02 -2.95 -24.85
N ASP A 356 -14.18 -2.55 -24.31
CA ASP A 356 -14.66 -1.16 -24.33
C ASP A 356 -13.72 -0.16 -23.61
N VAL A 357 -12.96 -0.63 -22.62
CA VAL A 357 -12.05 0.22 -21.82
C VAL A 357 -10.64 0.28 -22.41
N LEU A 358 -10.14 -0.81 -23.00
CA LEU A 358 -8.78 -0.90 -23.51
C LEU A 358 -8.64 -0.44 -24.96
N ASP A 359 -9.70 -0.55 -25.77
CA ASP A 359 -9.75 -0.04 -27.15
C ASP A 359 -10.01 1.46 -27.15
#